data_39f7d826c27e19c7f68e156159c0315f
#
_entry.id   39f7d826c27e19c7f68e156159c0315f
#
_cell.length_a   1.000
_cell.length_b   1.000
_cell.length_c   1.000
_cell.angle_alpha   90.00
_cell.angle_beta   90.00
_cell.angle_gamma   90.00
#
_symmetry.space_group_name_H-M   'P 1'
#
loop_
_entity.id
_entity.type
_entity.pdbx_description
1 polymer ?
#
loop_
_entity_poly.entity_id
_entity_poly.type
_entity_poly.pdbx_seq_one_letter_code
_entity_poly.pdbx_strand_id
1 'polypeptide(L)' 'MTAAEERQNRIVELVSEKGNIQVDRLAQILDVSQMTIRRDLDKLDREGIIERRHGVAVIKHET' A
#
# COMPACT_ATOMS: atom_id res chain seq x y z
N MET A 1 -1.97 -6.84 17.35
CA MET A 1 -1.65 -6.59 15.93
C MET A 1 -0.17 -6.68 15.69
N THR A 2 0.25 -7.18 14.56
CA THR A 2 1.66 -7.26 14.19
C THR A 2 2.12 -5.94 13.57
N ALA A 3 3.44 -5.73 13.53
CA ALA A 3 4.01 -4.56 12.87
C ALA A 3 3.63 -4.51 11.38
N ALA A 4 3.52 -5.67 10.73
CA ALA A 4 3.10 -5.74 9.34
C ALA A 4 1.65 -5.30 9.17
N GLU A 5 0.77 -5.72 10.05
CA GLU A 5 -0.64 -5.32 9.99
C GLU A 5 -0.80 -3.81 10.21
N GLU A 6 -0.09 -3.25 11.17
CA GLU A 6 -0.11 -1.81 11.41
C GLU A 6 0.40 -1.05 10.20
N ARG A 7 1.48 -1.52 9.58
CA ARG A 7 2.02 -0.90 8.38
C ARG A 7 1.02 -0.98 7.22
N GLN A 8 0.37 -2.11 7.04
CA GLN A 8 -0.63 -2.28 5.98
C GLN A 8 -1.82 -1.36 6.20
N ASN A 9 -2.27 -1.21 7.43
CA ASN A 9 -3.34 -0.26 7.75
C ASN A 9 -2.92 1.18 7.41
N ARG A 10 -1.68 1.52 7.70
CA ARG A 10 -1.15 2.84 7.39
C ARG A 10 -1.08 3.08 5.89
N ILE A 11 -0.69 2.06 5.13
CA ILE A 11 -0.68 2.14 3.65
C ILE A 11 -2.08 2.43 3.14
N VAL A 12 -3.09 1.71 3.63
CA VAL A 12 -4.48 1.92 3.20
C VAL A 12 -4.92 3.35 3.50
N GLU A 13 -4.62 3.87 4.68
CA GLU A 13 -4.95 5.24 5.03
C GLU A 13 -4.32 6.26 4.07
N LEU A 14 -3.02 6.10 3.80
CA LEU A 14 -2.29 7.03 2.93
C LEU A 14 -2.82 6.98 1.49
N VAL A 15 -3.07 5.79 0.98
CA VAL A 15 -3.60 5.64 -0.37
C VAL A 15 -5.03 6.19 -0.45
N SER A 16 -5.83 5.97 0.57
CA SER A 16 -7.20 6.48 0.62
C SER A 16 -7.24 8.01 0.61
N GLU A 17 -6.34 8.64 1.36
CA GLU A 17 -6.28 10.10 1.40
C GLU A 17 -5.86 10.72 0.07
N LYS A 18 -4.90 10.10 -0.60
CA LYS A 18 -4.30 10.68 -1.81
C LYS A 18 -4.89 10.14 -3.10
N GLY A 19 -5.66 9.06 -3.02
CA GLY A 19 -6.19 8.36 -4.20
C GLY A 19 -5.18 7.44 -4.86
N ASN A 20 -3.93 7.86 -4.93
CA ASN A 20 -2.81 7.04 -5.42
C ASN A 20 -1.52 7.55 -4.77
N ILE A 21 -0.53 6.67 -4.69
CA ILE A 21 0.77 7.04 -4.15
C ILE A 21 1.82 6.08 -4.69
N GLN A 22 3.00 6.59 -5.01
CA GLN A 22 4.07 5.78 -5.55
C GLN A 22 4.66 4.86 -4.48
N VAL A 23 5.06 3.66 -4.90
CA VAL A 23 5.64 2.65 -4.01
C VAL A 23 6.88 3.19 -3.29
N ASP A 24 7.77 3.87 -4.03
CA ASP A 24 8.98 4.45 -3.43
C ASP A 24 8.64 5.52 -2.39
N ARG A 25 7.58 6.26 -2.62
CA ARG A 25 7.13 7.27 -1.66
C ARG A 25 6.60 6.64 -0.38
N LEU A 26 5.81 5.56 -0.51
CA LEU A 26 5.35 4.80 0.65
C LEU A 26 6.53 4.26 1.46
N ALA A 27 7.54 3.74 0.78
CA ALA A 27 8.72 3.22 1.44
C ALA A 27 9.43 4.31 2.25
N GLN A 28 9.54 5.51 1.70
CA GLN A 28 10.13 6.65 2.39
C GLN A 28 9.32 7.07 3.61
N ILE A 29 8.01 7.21 3.44
CA ILE A 29 7.12 7.66 4.51
C ILE A 29 7.14 6.68 5.68
N LEU A 30 7.11 5.39 5.37
CA LEU A 30 7.03 4.34 6.39
C LEU A 30 8.40 3.82 6.83
N ASP A 31 9.48 4.34 6.24
CA ASP A 31 10.85 4.00 6.59
C ASP A 31 11.12 2.49 6.48
N VAL A 32 10.73 1.91 5.36
CA VAL A 32 10.97 0.51 5.04
C VAL A 32 11.45 0.39 3.60
N SER A 33 11.92 -0.79 3.20
CA SER A 33 12.37 -1.02 1.84
C SER A 33 11.18 -1.07 0.87
N GLN A 34 11.45 -0.79 -0.40
CA GLN A 34 10.43 -0.93 -1.44
C GLN A 34 9.93 -2.37 -1.55
N MET A 35 10.81 -3.34 -1.33
CA MET A 35 10.41 -4.75 -1.36
C MET A 35 9.37 -5.06 -0.28
N THR A 36 9.55 -4.50 0.91
CA THR A 36 8.57 -4.66 1.99
C THR A 36 7.22 -4.08 1.59
N ILE A 37 7.23 -2.88 0.99
CA ILE A 37 5.99 -2.25 0.51
C ILE A 37 5.33 -3.11 -0.57
N ARG A 38 6.10 -3.63 -1.52
CA ARG A 38 5.56 -4.48 -2.58
C ARG A 38 4.89 -5.73 -2.03
N ARG A 39 5.48 -6.35 -1.01
CA ARG A 39 4.89 -7.52 -0.36
C ARG A 39 3.57 -7.17 0.33
N ASP A 40 3.54 -6.03 1.01
CA ASP A 40 2.31 -5.56 1.66
C ASP A 40 1.24 -5.25 0.63
N LEU A 41 1.61 -4.61 -0.47
CA LEU A 41 0.67 -4.28 -1.54
C LEU A 41 0.15 -5.55 -2.23
N ASP A 42 0.99 -6.56 -2.42
CA ASP A 42 0.55 -7.83 -2.99
C ASP A 42 -0.52 -8.48 -2.11
N LYS A 43 -0.34 -8.42 -0.80
CA LYS A 43 -1.33 -8.93 0.13
C LYS A 43 -2.63 -8.13 0.07
N LEU A 44 -2.52 -6.81 0.07
CA LEU A 44 -3.70 -5.93 0.00
C LEU A 44 -4.41 -6.05 -1.35
N ASP A 45 -3.68 -6.32 -2.41
CA ASP A 45 -4.26 -6.58 -3.73
C ASP A 45 -5.08 -7.88 -3.71
N ARG A 46 -4.53 -8.93 -3.12
CA ARG A 46 -5.26 -10.19 -2.97
C ARG A 46 -6.52 -10.03 -2.13
N GLU A 47 -6.50 -9.13 -1.17
CA GLU A 47 -7.65 -8.83 -0.33
C GLU A 47 -8.65 -7.90 -1.01
N GLY A 48 -8.30 -7.38 -2.20
CA GLY A 48 -9.20 -6.52 -2.96
C GLY A 48 -9.27 -5.08 -2.47
N ILE A 49 -8.29 -4.65 -1.67
CA ILE A 49 -8.30 -3.31 -1.07
C ILE A 49 -7.50 -2.32 -1.91
N ILE A 50 -6.31 -2.72 -2.35
CA ILE A 50 -5.38 -1.85 -3.09
C ILE A 50 -4.89 -2.61 -4.31
N GLU A 51 -4.66 -1.89 -5.41
CA GLU A 51 -4.08 -2.42 -6.62
C GLU A 51 -2.76 -1.70 -6.89
N ARG A 52 -1.76 -2.44 -7.36
CA ARG A 52 -0.48 -1.86 -7.75
C ARG A 52 -0.42 -1.78 -9.27
N ARG A 53 -0.23 -0.57 -9.80
CA ARG A 53 -0.12 -0.31 -11.24
C ARG A 53 1.13 0.51 -11.50
N HIS A 54 2.08 -0.04 -12.26
CA HIS A 54 3.27 0.70 -12.72
C HIS A 54 4.00 1.40 -11.56
N GLY A 55 4.19 0.69 -10.44
CA GLY A 55 4.89 1.25 -9.29
C GLY A 55 4.07 2.23 -8.46
N VAL A 56 2.76 2.31 -8.69
CA VAL A 56 1.84 3.17 -7.96
C VAL A 56 0.78 2.32 -7.29
N ALA A 57 0.50 2.62 -6.02
CA ALA A 57 -0.59 1.99 -5.29
C ALA A 57 -1.86 2.82 -5.44
N VAL A 58 -2.95 2.18 -5.81
CA VAL A 58 -4.26 2.84 -5.95
C VAL A 58 -5.32 2.04 -5.21
N ILE A 59 -6.35 2.74 -4.74
CA ILE A 59 -7.49 2.07 -4.09
C ILE A 59 -8.30 1.35 -5.15
N LYS A 60 -8.65 0.09 -4.88
CA LYS A 60 -9.59 -0.63 -5.72
C LYS A 60 -11.00 -0.14 -5.41
N HIS A 61 -11.69 0.30 -6.45
CA HIS A 61 -13.09 0.67 -6.34
C HIS A 61 -13.92 -0.52 -6.78
N GLU A 62 -14.81 -0.96 -5.92
CA GLU A 62 -15.80 -1.94 -6.30
C GLU A 62 -16.93 -1.21 -7.03
N THR A 63 -17.27 -1.74 -8.17
CA THR A 63 -18.44 -1.25 -8.91
C THR A 63 -19.63 -2.12 -8.60
#